data_be194566157c3ceae09644421ad3b775
#
_entry.id   be194566157c3ceae09644421ad3b775
#
_cell.length_a   1.000
_cell.length_b   1.000
_cell.length_c   1.000
_cell.angle_alpha   90.00
_cell.angle_beta   90.00
_cell.angle_gamma   90.00
#
_symmetry.space_group_name_H-M   'P 1'
#
loop_
_entity.id
_entity.type
_entity.pdbx_description
1 polymer ?
#
loop_
_entity_poly.entity_id
_entity_poly.type
_entity_poly.pdbx_seq_one_letter_code
_entity_poly.pdbx_strand_id
1 'polypeptide(L)'
;YSFRVGRFDLGMSGEYTGDFAFRQNDPRIEDISTWLTFKAGAAYAFRRHVIALNAEFMHHRQHADVKHFRTGQFAGFFIEYGFGMFDYIFSPIFNSMEQRQHINAYGVNLTFNSDPSRALRLNLLLGYGRETMKTEENNYKVNLYRAPANTFDADLGILWNDRRWGAEFLVKAAYEDKKGTENIFERYISSSQDGVDVYDFRKIGEQNRYGMKRLDGSAELKVSRFLGRHYTVSLLGGVGYMMREETYKDHDYLIRNVLLTPSLGIGARYSGEKFDVELRGCWSHRTVPESRYEVGVDLEKNTEFQHAFTTYAYYANTAELYTADLT
;
A
#
# COMPACT_ATOMS: atom_id res chain seq x y z
N TYR A 1 1.70 -10.45 23.89
CA TYR A 1 2.35 -10.64 25.21
C TYR A 1 3.44 -9.59 25.40
N SER A 2 3.50 -8.97 26.60
CA SER A 2 4.54 -8.00 26.93
C SER A 2 5.02 -8.19 28.38
N PHE A 3 6.29 -7.89 28.64
CA PHE A 3 6.88 -7.97 29.96
C PHE A 3 8.05 -6.98 30.09
N ARG A 4 8.33 -6.60 31.35
CA ARG A 4 9.40 -5.64 31.65
C ARG A 4 10.55 -6.35 32.40
N VAL A 5 11.77 -6.07 31.93
CA VAL A 5 13.00 -6.53 32.57
C VAL A 5 13.91 -5.32 32.80
N GLY A 6 13.94 -4.83 34.03
CA GLY A 6 14.69 -3.61 34.36
C GLY A 6 14.20 -2.38 33.59
N ARG A 7 15.03 -1.86 32.70
CA ARG A 7 14.73 -0.71 31.85
C ARG A 7 14.23 -1.09 30.45
N PHE A 8 14.10 -2.39 30.18
CA PHE A 8 13.62 -2.90 28.92
C PHE A 8 12.16 -3.32 29.03
N ASP A 9 11.35 -2.86 28.10
CA ASP A 9 10.02 -3.38 27.81
C ASP A 9 10.13 -4.24 26.55
N LEU A 10 9.76 -5.52 26.66
CA LEU A 10 9.80 -6.48 25.56
C LEU A 10 8.36 -6.87 25.22
N GLY A 11 8.07 -7.00 23.93
CA GLY A 11 6.75 -7.37 23.46
C GLY A 11 6.78 -8.25 22.22
N MET A 12 5.78 -9.11 22.11
CA MET A 12 5.50 -9.89 20.91
C MET A 12 4.00 -10.05 20.72
N SER A 13 3.57 -10.12 19.46
CA SER A 13 2.18 -10.43 19.09
C SER A 13 2.15 -11.30 17.84
N GLY A 14 1.12 -12.13 17.75
CA GLY A 14 0.79 -12.89 16.56
C GLY A 14 -0.68 -12.70 16.25
N GLU A 15 -1.00 -12.54 14.95
CA GLU A 15 -2.35 -12.40 14.45
C GLU A 15 -2.53 -13.32 13.25
N TYR A 16 -3.65 -14.00 13.19
CA TYR A 16 -4.04 -14.81 12.06
C TYR A 16 -5.47 -14.44 11.65
N THR A 17 -5.65 -14.12 10.36
CA THR A 17 -6.95 -13.82 9.76
C THR A 17 -7.15 -14.70 8.55
N GLY A 18 -8.36 -15.23 8.37
CA GLY A 18 -8.77 -15.97 7.20
C GLY A 18 -10.07 -15.42 6.66
N ASP A 19 -10.10 -15.18 5.34
CA ASP A 19 -11.28 -14.73 4.63
C ASP A 19 -11.63 -15.72 3.52
N PHE A 20 -12.93 -15.85 3.27
CA PHE A 20 -13.47 -16.67 2.21
C PHE A 20 -14.54 -15.87 1.45
N ALA A 21 -14.36 -15.75 0.13
CA ALA A 21 -15.31 -15.13 -0.77
C ALA A 21 -15.70 -16.09 -1.89
N PHE A 22 -16.97 -16.10 -2.27
CA PHE A 22 -17.43 -16.92 -3.39
C PHE A 22 -18.55 -16.23 -4.16
N ARG A 23 -18.66 -16.60 -5.45
CA ARG A 23 -19.74 -16.16 -6.33
C ARG A 23 -20.49 -17.37 -6.89
N GLN A 24 -21.82 -17.38 -6.81
CA GLN A 24 -22.64 -18.47 -7.32
C GLN A 24 -22.96 -18.38 -8.81
N ASN A 25 -22.85 -17.17 -9.41
CA ASN A 25 -23.12 -16.96 -10.82
C ASN A 25 -21.85 -17.21 -11.66
N ASP A 26 -22.00 -17.73 -12.88
CA ASP A 26 -20.90 -17.90 -13.82
C ASP A 26 -20.29 -16.56 -14.26
N PRO A 27 -18.92 -16.45 -14.33
CA PRO A 27 -17.97 -17.45 -13.83
C PRO A 27 -18.03 -17.55 -12.30
N ARG A 28 -17.96 -18.78 -11.77
CA ARG A 28 -17.91 -18.99 -10.32
C ARG A 28 -16.50 -18.78 -9.83
N ILE A 29 -16.38 -17.85 -8.90
CA ILE A 29 -15.12 -17.50 -8.25
C ILE A 29 -15.18 -18.01 -6.82
N GLU A 30 -14.14 -18.72 -6.41
CA GLU A 30 -13.88 -19.09 -5.02
C GLU A 30 -12.52 -18.52 -4.65
N ASP A 31 -12.47 -17.69 -3.61
CA ASP A 31 -11.26 -17.02 -3.14
C ASP A 31 -11.07 -17.27 -1.64
N ILE A 32 -9.93 -17.83 -1.29
CA ILE A 32 -9.53 -18.08 0.08
C ILE A 32 -8.26 -17.28 0.35
N SER A 33 -8.32 -16.37 1.32
CA SER A 33 -7.21 -15.56 1.72
C SER A 33 -6.86 -15.79 3.19
N THR A 34 -5.56 -15.86 3.48
CA THR A 34 -5.06 -16.00 4.85
C THR A 34 -3.91 -15.04 5.11
N TRP A 35 -3.91 -14.40 6.27
CA TRP A 35 -2.86 -13.51 6.76
C TRP A 35 -2.32 -14.04 8.07
N LEU A 36 -1.02 -14.17 8.16
CA LEU A 36 -0.28 -14.42 9.39
C LEU A 36 0.66 -13.24 9.62
N THR A 37 0.48 -12.53 10.72
CA THR A 37 1.36 -11.43 11.12
C THR A 37 2.02 -11.77 12.45
N PHE A 38 3.33 -11.58 12.53
CA PHE A 38 4.11 -11.72 13.75
C PHE A 38 4.91 -10.44 13.97
N LYS A 39 4.82 -9.90 15.20
CA LYS A 39 5.56 -8.69 15.60
C LYS A 39 6.33 -8.97 16.88
N ALA A 40 7.56 -8.45 16.93
CA ALA A 40 8.38 -8.48 18.14
C ALA A 40 9.07 -7.13 18.31
N GLY A 41 9.23 -6.67 19.54
CA GLY A 41 9.85 -5.39 19.81
C GLY A 41 10.48 -5.30 21.18
N ALA A 42 11.42 -4.38 21.28
CA ALA A 42 12.10 -4.03 22.51
C ALA A 42 12.16 -2.51 22.64
N ALA A 43 11.76 -1.97 23.79
CA ALA A 43 11.92 -0.58 24.12
C ALA A 43 12.87 -0.44 25.32
N TYR A 44 13.75 0.53 25.26
CA TYR A 44 14.69 0.88 26.31
C TYR A 44 14.40 2.28 26.85
N ALA A 45 14.11 2.37 28.13
CA ALA A 45 13.88 3.61 28.83
C ALA A 45 15.18 4.11 29.50
N PHE A 46 15.69 5.26 29.06
CA PHE A 46 16.84 5.91 29.69
C PHE A 46 16.47 7.31 30.17
N ARG A 47 16.61 7.51 31.47
CA ARG A 47 16.09 8.70 32.14
C ARG A 47 14.58 8.84 31.92
N ARG A 48 14.15 9.72 31.02
CA ARG A 48 12.74 9.89 30.61
C ARG A 48 12.54 9.81 29.10
N HIS A 49 13.56 9.36 28.37
CA HIS A 49 13.51 9.12 26.95
C HIS A 49 13.28 7.64 26.70
N VAL A 50 12.66 7.32 25.56
CA VAL A 50 12.44 5.94 25.14
C VAL A 50 12.96 5.79 23.71
N ILE A 51 13.76 4.75 23.49
CA ILE A 51 14.12 4.26 22.16
C ILE A 51 13.54 2.86 22.03
N ALA A 52 12.91 2.55 20.88
CA ALA A 52 12.32 1.25 20.64
C ALA A 52 12.68 0.76 19.24
N LEU A 53 12.93 -0.56 19.16
CA LEU A 53 13.14 -1.29 17.92
C LEU A 53 12.04 -2.33 17.80
N ASN A 54 11.33 -2.34 16.66
CA ASN A 54 10.28 -3.29 16.35
C ASN A 54 10.62 -3.99 15.04
N ALA A 55 10.35 -5.29 14.99
CA ALA A 55 10.41 -6.09 13.77
C ALA A 55 9.05 -6.73 13.52
N GLU A 56 8.68 -6.82 12.25
CA GLU A 56 7.42 -7.41 11.79
C GLU A 56 7.70 -8.38 10.65
N PHE A 57 6.98 -9.49 10.67
CA PHE A 57 6.88 -10.44 9.58
C PHE A 57 5.42 -10.64 9.23
N MET A 58 5.07 -10.58 7.95
CA MET A 58 3.74 -10.91 7.44
C MET A 58 3.85 -11.95 6.33
N HIS A 59 3.00 -12.95 6.39
CA HIS A 59 2.77 -13.91 5.33
C HIS A 59 1.30 -13.87 4.93
N HIS A 60 1.05 -13.50 3.67
CA HIS A 60 -0.28 -13.55 3.07
C HIS A 60 -0.29 -14.61 1.98
N ARG A 61 -1.33 -15.41 1.96
CA ARG A 61 -1.61 -16.37 0.91
C ARG A 61 -3.04 -16.18 0.43
N GLN A 62 -3.19 -16.07 -0.88
CA GLN A 62 -4.48 -16.06 -1.56
C GLN A 62 -4.53 -17.23 -2.54
N HIS A 63 -5.66 -17.88 -2.60
CA HIS A 63 -5.97 -18.94 -3.54
C HIS A 63 -7.29 -18.60 -4.21
N ALA A 64 -7.22 -18.29 -5.50
CA ALA A 64 -8.39 -17.98 -6.33
C ALA A 64 -8.61 -19.08 -7.35
N ASP A 65 -9.79 -19.69 -7.33
CA ASP A 65 -10.27 -20.70 -8.28
C ASP A 65 -11.45 -20.11 -9.05
N VAL A 66 -11.34 -20.06 -10.38
CA VAL A 66 -12.38 -19.52 -11.26
C VAL A 66 -12.85 -20.63 -12.20
N LYS A 67 -14.14 -20.93 -12.18
CA LYS A 67 -14.76 -22.00 -12.97
C LYS A 67 -15.92 -21.48 -13.81
N HIS A 68 -15.95 -21.90 -15.07
CA HIS A 68 -17.12 -21.76 -15.94
C HIS A 68 -17.88 -23.09 -16.02
N PHE A 69 -19.17 -23.05 -15.73
CA PHE A 69 -20.06 -24.25 -15.78
C PHE A 69 -20.94 -24.27 -17.01
N ARG A 70 -21.13 -23.14 -17.68
CA ARG A 70 -21.92 -23.09 -18.92
C ARG A 70 -21.08 -23.55 -20.10
N THR A 71 -21.55 -24.57 -20.76
CA THR A 71 -20.95 -25.07 -22.03
C THR A 71 -21.16 -24.04 -23.14
N GLY A 72 -20.09 -23.69 -23.88
CA GLY A 72 -20.15 -22.87 -25.08
C GLY A 72 -19.92 -21.36 -24.88
N GLN A 73 -19.74 -20.88 -23.66
CA GLN A 73 -19.28 -19.51 -23.38
C GLN A 73 -17.89 -19.55 -22.75
N PHE A 74 -16.87 -19.46 -23.58
CA PHE A 74 -15.50 -19.31 -23.10
C PHE A 74 -15.18 -17.83 -23.01
N ALA A 75 -15.26 -17.25 -21.81
CA ALA A 75 -14.52 -16.05 -21.54
C ALA A 75 -13.05 -16.48 -21.40
N GLY A 76 -12.18 -15.96 -22.26
CA GLY A 76 -10.74 -16.22 -22.14
C GLY A 76 -10.25 -15.72 -20.78
N PHE A 77 -9.53 -16.56 -20.04
CA PHE A 77 -8.83 -16.11 -18.86
C PHE A 77 -7.54 -15.42 -19.31
N PHE A 78 -7.21 -14.31 -18.70
CA PHE A 78 -5.97 -13.60 -18.93
C PHE A 78 -5.27 -13.32 -17.60
N ILE A 79 -3.95 -13.20 -17.67
CA ILE A 79 -3.12 -12.83 -16.55
C ILE A 79 -2.71 -11.38 -16.75
N GLU A 80 -3.06 -10.53 -15.80
CA GLU A 80 -2.68 -9.13 -15.83
C GLU A 80 -1.35 -8.92 -15.09
N TYR A 81 -0.42 -8.22 -15.76
CA TYR A 81 0.91 -7.90 -15.23
C TYR A 81 1.05 -6.47 -14.72
N GLY A 82 -0.03 -5.71 -14.74
CA GLY A 82 -0.06 -4.28 -14.50
C GLY A 82 0.03 -3.45 -15.78
N PHE A 83 -0.30 -2.17 -15.71
CA PHE A 83 -0.39 -1.26 -16.86
C PHE A 83 -1.43 -1.66 -17.92
N GLY A 84 -2.37 -2.56 -17.60
CA GLY A 84 -3.26 -3.16 -18.59
C GLY A 84 -2.59 -4.17 -19.53
N MET A 85 -1.33 -4.54 -19.26
CA MET A 85 -0.64 -5.60 -19.98
C MET A 85 -1.12 -6.95 -19.48
N PHE A 86 -1.46 -7.85 -20.40
CA PHE A 86 -1.99 -9.16 -20.09
C PHE A 86 -1.47 -10.22 -21.08
N ASP A 87 -1.60 -11.47 -20.70
CA ASP A 87 -1.23 -12.63 -21.52
C ASP A 87 -2.33 -13.70 -21.45
N TYR A 88 -2.61 -14.33 -22.60
CA TYR A 88 -3.52 -15.46 -22.74
C TYR A 88 -2.80 -16.81 -22.86
N ILE A 89 -1.48 -16.86 -22.70
CA ILE A 89 -0.70 -18.09 -22.92
C ILE A 89 -1.21 -19.27 -22.09
N PHE A 90 -1.72 -18.94 -20.87
CA PHE A 90 -2.34 -19.90 -19.95
C PHE A 90 -3.87 -19.95 -20.09
N SER A 91 -4.42 -19.27 -21.12
CA SER A 91 -5.86 -19.35 -21.38
C SER A 91 -6.23 -20.81 -21.55
N PRO A 92 -7.11 -21.34 -20.70
CA PRO A 92 -7.27 -22.78 -20.59
C PRO A 92 -7.97 -23.34 -21.80
N ILE A 93 -7.49 -24.50 -22.19
CA ILE A 93 -8.29 -25.50 -22.87
C ILE A 93 -9.42 -25.99 -21.91
N PHE A 94 -9.30 -25.67 -20.63
CA PHE A 94 -10.19 -26.06 -19.55
C PHE A 94 -11.05 -24.90 -19.07
N ASN A 95 -12.24 -25.21 -18.55
CA ASN A 95 -13.20 -24.23 -18.05
C ASN A 95 -12.82 -23.65 -16.66
N SER A 96 -11.57 -23.73 -16.25
CA SER A 96 -11.11 -23.30 -14.93
C SER A 96 -9.70 -22.70 -14.96
N MET A 97 -9.46 -21.73 -14.11
CA MET A 97 -8.16 -21.15 -13.84
C MET A 97 -7.95 -21.09 -12.33
N GLU A 98 -6.85 -21.62 -11.85
CA GLU A 98 -6.49 -21.61 -10.44
C GLU A 98 -5.20 -20.81 -10.24
N GLN A 99 -5.29 -19.74 -9.49
CA GLN A 99 -4.14 -18.89 -9.16
C GLN A 99 -3.84 -18.91 -7.67
N ARG A 100 -2.56 -18.88 -7.34
CA ARG A 100 -2.06 -18.68 -5.97
C ARG A 100 -1.16 -17.47 -5.91
N GLN A 101 -1.44 -16.61 -4.94
CA GLN A 101 -0.60 -15.48 -4.65
C GLN A 101 0.01 -15.65 -3.25
N HIS A 102 1.30 -15.41 -3.16
CA HIS A 102 2.06 -15.43 -1.90
C HIS A 102 2.75 -14.09 -1.71
N ILE A 103 2.51 -13.44 -0.58
CA ILE A 103 3.19 -12.22 -0.19
C ILE A 103 3.93 -12.50 1.12
N ASN A 104 5.24 -12.24 1.11
CA ASN A 104 6.05 -12.21 2.33
C ASN A 104 6.56 -10.79 2.53
N ALA A 105 6.30 -10.21 3.70
CA ALA A 105 6.78 -8.89 4.05
C ALA A 105 7.56 -8.94 5.37
N TYR A 106 8.62 -8.15 5.42
CA TYR A 106 9.47 -7.95 6.59
C TYR A 106 9.61 -6.46 6.83
N GLY A 107 9.47 -6.04 8.07
CA GLY A 107 9.63 -4.64 8.46
C GLY A 107 10.48 -4.50 9.72
N VAL A 108 11.21 -3.39 9.80
CA VAL A 108 11.94 -2.98 11.00
C VAL A 108 11.70 -1.50 11.21
N ASN A 109 11.32 -1.11 12.43
CA ASN A 109 11.06 0.27 12.81
C ASN A 109 11.87 0.67 14.04
N LEU A 110 12.55 1.80 13.94
CA LEU A 110 13.21 2.46 15.06
C LEU A 110 12.36 3.67 15.48
N THR A 111 12.03 3.74 16.77
CA THR A 111 11.26 4.84 17.34
C THR A 111 12.06 5.51 18.46
N PHE A 112 12.05 6.83 18.48
CA PHE A 112 12.59 7.63 19.58
C PHE A 112 11.52 8.58 20.09
N ASN A 113 11.31 8.60 21.41
CA ASN A 113 10.43 9.54 22.08
C ASN A 113 11.23 10.29 23.18
N SER A 114 11.22 11.62 23.11
CA SER A 114 11.85 12.44 24.12
C SER A 114 11.02 12.51 25.41
N ASP A 115 11.60 13.08 26.46
CA ASP A 115 10.97 13.26 27.78
C ASP A 115 9.59 13.96 27.66
N PRO A 116 8.47 13.28 28.00
CA PRO A 116 7.12 13.83 27.88
C PRO A 116 6.84 14.97 28.89
N SER A 117 7.67 15.14 29.92
CA SER A 117 7.52 16.21 30.92
C SER A 117 8.11 17.55 30.47
N ARG A 118 8.84 17.59 29.36
CA ARG A 118 9.44 18.81 28.83
C ARG A 118 8.42 19.58 28.00
N ALA A 119 8.57 20.91 28.00
CA ALA A 119 7.77 21.77 27.15
C ALA A 119 8.00 21.46 25.65
N LEU A 120 9.24 21.16 25.28
CA LEU A 120 9.61 20.69 23.94
C LEU A 120 9.77 19.19 23.95
N ARG A 121 9.06 18.51 23.04
CA ARG A 121 9.08 17.06 22.86
C ARG A 121 9.40 16.71 21.41
N LEU A 122 10.18 15.68 21.22
CA LEU A 122 10.58 15.13 19.93
C LEU A 122 10.15 13.68 19.83
N ASN A 123 9.49 13.32 18.73
CA ASN A 123 9.16 11.96 18.34
C ASN A 123 9.75 11.70 16.97
N LEU A 124 10.45 10.60 16.81
CA LEU A 124 11.04 10.16 15.54
C LEU A 124 10.69 8.70 15.31
N LEU A 125 10.26 8.38 14.10
CA LEU A 125 10.12 7.01 13.61
C LEU A 125 10.90 6.90 12.30
N LEU A 126 11.69 5.83 12.16
CA LEU A 126 12.35 5.42 10.94
C LEU A 126 12.00 3.98 10.66
N GLY A 127 11.49 3.71 9.47
CA GLY A 127 11.04 2.40 9.05
C GLY A 127 11.74 1.94 7.77
N TYR A 128 11.98 0.64 7.69
CA TYR A 128 12.34 -0.05 6.46
C TYR A 128 11.50 -1.31 6.35
N GLY A 129 10.92 -1.52 5.17
CA GLY A 129 10.17 -2.71 4.82
C GLY A 129 10.63 -3.32 3.51
N ARG A 130 10.46 -4.63 3.40
CA ARG A 130 10.62 -5.35 2.15
C ARG A 130 9.48 -6.34 1.99
N GLU A 131 8.78 -6.23 0.89
CA GLU A 131 7.73 -7.15 0.47
C GLU A 131 8.18 -7.93 -0.76
N THR A 132 7.74 -9.16 -0.89
CA THR A 132 7.89 -9.95 -2.12
C THR A 132 6.59 -10.67 -2.40
N MET A 133 5.95 -10.28 -3.49
CA MET A 133 4.77 -10.95 -4.04
C MET A 133 5.21 -11.95 -5.12
N LYS A 134 4.60 -13.12 -5.09
CA LYS A 134 4.73 -14.15 -6.14
C LYS A 134 3.35 -14.61 -6.54
N THR A 135 3.13 -14.81 -7.82
CA THR A 135 1.88 -15.37 -8.37
C THR A 135 2.21 -16.64 -9.15
N GLU A 136 1.46 -17.68 -8.88
CA GLU A 136 1.58 -19.00 -9.47
C GLU A 136 0.28 -19.38 -10.16
N GLU A 137 0.38 -19.99 -11.33
CA GLU A 137 -0.73 -20.70 -11.97
C GLU A 137 -0.63 -22.18 -11.55
N ASN A 138 -1.69 -22.66 -10.89
CA ASN A 138 -1.61 -23.94 -10.19
C ASN A 138 -1.88 -25.16 -11.10
N ASN A 139 -2.67 -25.02 -12.17
CA ASN A 139 -2.97 -26.13 -13.09
C ASN A 139 -1.70 -26.64 -13.76
N TYR A 140 -0.80 -25.72 -14.13
CA TYR A 140 0.50 -26.05 -14.74
C TYR A 140 1.67 -25.96 -13.76
N LYS A 141 1.43 -25.54 -12.49
CA LYS A 141 2.44 -25.40 -11.43
C LYS A 141 3.59 -24.47 -11.82
N VAL A 142 3.27 -23.37 -12.50
CA VAL A 142 4.26 -22.42 -12.97
C VAL A 142 4.19 -21.10 -12.17
N ASN A 143 5.36 -20.56 -11.84
CA ASN A 143 5.46 -19.21 -11.28
C ASN A 143 5.36 -18.18 -12.41
N LEU A 144 4.31 -17.36 -12.40
CA LEU A 144 4.05 -16.37 -13.45
C LEU A 144 4.98 -15.17 -13.32
N TYR A 145 4.98 -14.55 -12.13
CA TYR A 145 5.79 -13.38 -11.86
C TYR A 145 6.12 -13.23 -10.38
N ARG A 146 7.09 -12.36 -10.11
CA ARG A 146 7.43 -11.88 -8.78
C ARG A 146 7.55 -10.37 -8.78
N ALA A 147 7.15 -9.73 -7.68
CA ALA A 147 7.24 -8.29 -7.51
C ALA A 147 7.80 -7.95 -6.13
N PRO A 148 9.13 -7.86 -5.97
CA PRO A 148 9.73 -7.31 -4.77
C PRO A 148 9.51 -5.79 -4.69
N ALA A 149 9.20 -5.30 -3.49
CA ALA A 149 9.12 -3.89 -3.14
C ALA A 149 9.96 -3.58 -1.91
N ASN A 150 10.63 -2.44 -1.89
CA ASN A 150 11.27 -1.90 -0.70
C ASN A 150 10.55 -0.62 -0.30
N THR A 151 10.30 -0.45 0.99
CA THR A 151 9.67 0.74 1.58
C THR A 151 10.59 1.37 2.61
N PHE A 152 10.58 2.70 2.66
CA PHE A 152 11.28 3.49 3.67
C PHE A 152 10.31 4.52 4.21
N ASP A 153 10.18 4.60 5.52
CA ASP A 153 9.27 5.50 6.22
C ASP A 153 10.05 6.35 7.21
N ALA A 154 9.70 7.63 7.30
CA ALA A 154 10.27 8.54 8.28
C ALA A 154 9.21 9.52 8.77
N ASP A 155 8.96 9.52 10.08
CA ASP A 155 8.07 10.46 10.73
C ASP A 155 8.84 11.26 11.78
N LEU A 156 8.69 12.58 11.74
CA LEU A 156 9.25 13.49 12.72
C LEU A 156 8.13 14.34 13.32
N GLY A 157 7.98 14.29 14.63
CA GLY A 157 7.06 15.12 15.39
C GLY A 157 7.82 16.01 16.37
N ILE A 158 7.59 17.32 16.30
CA ILE A 158 8.09 18.31 17.26
C ILE A 158 6.89 18.95 17.92
N LEU A 159 6.75 18.77 19.23
CA LEU A 159 5.67 19.33 20.01
C LEU A 159 6.25 20.30 21.04
N TRP A 160 5.67 21.49 21.09
CA TRP A 160 5.99 22.48 22.11
C TRP A 160 4.72 22.95 22.78
N ASN A 161 4.72 22.97 24.09
CA ASN A 161 3.59 23.46 24.89
C ASN A 161 4.08 24.34 26.03
N ASP A 162 3.40 25.46 26.22
CA ASP A 162 3.47 26.23 27.44
C ASP A 162 2.07 26.37 28.08
N ARG A 163 1.91 27.28 29.05
CA ARG A 163 0.63 27.49 29.76
C ARG A 163 -0.49 28.07 28.87
N ARG A 164 -0.16 28.73 27.78
CA ARG A 164 -1.11 29.47 26.94
C ARG A 164 -1.10 29.03 25.49
N TRP A 165 0.01 28.49 25.01
CA TRP A 165 0.22 28.12 23.62
C TRP A 165 0.77 26.72 23.46
N GLY A 166 0.40 26.11 22.38
CA GLY A 166 1.00 24.86 21.91
C GLY A 166 1.33 24.98 20.43
N ALA A 167 2.41 24.35 20.02
CA ALA A 167 2.76 24.16 18.61
C ALA A 167 3.11 22.70 18.38
N GLU A 168 2.66 22.17 17.27
CA GLU A 168 2.95 20.82 16.81
C GLU A 168 3.37 20.91 15.36
N PHE A 169 4.57 20.42 15.05
CA PHE A 169 5.09 20.31 13.71
C PHE A 169 5.31 18.83 13.41
N LEU A 170 4.67 18.33 12.36
CA LEU A 170 4.74 16.94 11.91
C LEU A 170 5.29 16.92 10.49
N VAL A 171 6.27 16.06 10.25
CA VAL A 171 6.78 15.73 8.91
C VAL A 171 6.69 14.23 8.74
N LYS A 172 6.14 13.78 7.63
CA LYS A 172 6.10 12.37 7.23
C LYS A 172 6.65 12.21 5.84
N ALA A 173 7.40 11.17 5.62
CA ALA A 173 7.88 10.78 4.30
C ALA A 173 7.80 9.25 4.17
N ALA A 174 7.32 8.76 3.02
CA ALA A 174 7.32 7.35 2.68
C ALA A 174 7.79 7.19 1.23
N TYR A 175 8.71 6.26 1.01
CA TYR A 175 9.21 5.93 -0.32
C TYR A 175 9.03 4.44 -0.58
N GLU A 176 8.54 4.10 -1.77
CA GLU A 176 8.39 2.73 -2.27
C GLU A 176 9.09 2.58 -3.62
N ASP A 177 9.89 1.51 -3.76
CA ASP A 177 10.50 1.06 -5.03
C ASP A 177 10.10 -0.39 -5.26
N LYS A 178 9.30 -0.64 -6.30
CA LYS A 178 8.76 -1.94 -6.67
C LYS A 178 9.23 -2.34 -8.07
N LYS A 179 9.61 -3.60 -8.23
CA LYS A 179 10.05 -4.16 -9.51
C LYS A 179 9.30 -5.43 -9.81
N GLY A 180 8.64 -5.47 -10.96
CA GLY A 180 7.97 -6.66 -11.47
C GLY A 180 8.87 -7.43 -12.44
N THR A 181 9.13 -8.69 -12.09
CA THR A 181 9.83 -9.65 -12.96
C THR A 181 8.85 -10.70 -13.44
N GLU A 182 8.63 -10.77 -14.72
CA GLU A 182 7.81 -11.77 -15.40
C GLU A 182 8.67 -12.96 -15.81
N ASN A 183 8.13 -14.16 -15.69
CA ASN A 183 8.72 -15.36 -16.23
C ASN A 183 8.13 -15.62 -17.64
N ILE A 184 9.03 -15.86 -18.60
CA ILE A 184 8.67 -16.13 -20.01
C ILE A 184 8.58 -17.63 -20.21
N PHE A 185 7.49 -18.07 -20.83
CA PHE A 185 7.21 -19.49 -21.04
C PHE A 185 7.08 -19.82 -22.52
N GLU A 186 7.49 -21.02 -22.84
CA GLU A 186 7.21 -21.69 -24.11
C GLU A 186 6.23 -22.84 -23.87
N ARG A 187 5.16 -22.89 -24.66
CA ARG A 187 4.21 -24.02 -24.67
C ARG A 187 4.75 -25.14 -25.57
N TYR A 188 4.78 -26.34 -25.07
CA TYR A 188 5.20 -27.51 -25.81
C TYR A 188 4.25 -28.70 -25.61
N ILE A 189 4.26 -29.66 -26.56
CA ILE A 189 3.48 -30.88 -26.41
C ILE A 189 4.25 -31.82 -25.49
N SER A 190 3.69 -32.13 -24.34
CA SER A 190 4.28 -33.02 -23.34
C SER A 190 3.94 -34.51 -23.63
N SER A 191 2.75 -34.75 -24.18
CA SER A 191 2.32 -36.08 -24.61
C SER A 191 1.21 -35.94 -25.66
N SER A 192 1.03 -37.03 -26.49
CA SER A 192 -0.11 -37.13 -27.39
C SER A 192 -0.77 -38.46 -27.15
N GLN A 193 -2.04 -38.49 -26.83
CA GLN A 193 -2.80 -39.69 -26.52
C GLN A 193 -4.11 -39.69 -27.32
N ASP A 194 -4.34 -40.71 -28.12
CA ASP A 194 -5.53 -40.86 -28.95
C ASP A 194 -5.83 -39.66 -29.89
N GLY A 195 -4.75 -39.02 -30.40
CA GLY A 195 -4.85 -37.86 -31.27
C GLY A 195 -5.15 -36.55 -30.56
N VAL A 196 -5.13 -36.54 -29.21
CA VAL A 196 -5.26 -35.34 -28.37
C VAL A 196 -3.88 -34.98 -27.83
N ASP A 197 -3.40 -33.80 -28.18
CA ASP A 197 -2.14 -33.25 -27.66
C ASP A 197 -2.34 -32.64 -26.25
N VAL A 198 -1.50 -33.10 -25.34
CA VAL A 198 -1.39 -32.51 -23.99
C VAL A 198 -0.25 -31.51 -24.00
N TYR A 199 -0.56 -30.28 -23.65
CA TYR A 199 0.40 -29.20 -23.61
C TYR A 199 0.91 -29.00 -22.19
N ASP A 200 2.17 -28.60 -22.08
CA ASP A 200 2.81 -28.17 -20.85
C ASP A 200 3.65 -26.92 -21.12
N PHE A 201 4.13 -26.25 -20.06
CA PHE A 201 4.85 -24.99 -20.15
C PHE A 201 6.25 -25.12 -19.56
N ARG A 202 7.24 -24.66 -20.31
CA ARG A 202 8.63 -24.58 -19.87
C ARG A 202 9.07 -23.15 -19.76
N LYS A 203 9.63 -22.77 -18.60
CA LYS A 203 10.26 -21.46 -18.45
C LYS A 203 11.50 -21.38 -19.34
N ILE A 204 11.52 -20.39 -20.24
CA ILE A 204 12.64 -20.11 -21.16
C ILE A 204 13.43 -18.87 -20.78
N GLY A 205 12.89 -18.02 -19.90
CA GLY A 205 13.56 -16.81 -19.47
C GLY A 205 12.81 -16.08 -18.36
N GLU A 206 13.36 -14.93 -17.99
CA GLU A 206 12.70 -13.94 -17.12
C GLU A 206 13.08 -12.55 -17.56
N GLN A 207 12.18 -11.59 -17.36
CA GLN A 207 12.39 -10.21 -17.75
C GLN A 207 11.80 -9.25 -16.71
N ASN A 208 12.58 -8.21 -16.35
CA ASN A 208 12.09 -7.14 -15.52
C ASN A 208 11.32 -6.16 -16.41
N ARG A 209 10.01 -6.21 -16.37
CA ARG A 209 9.15 -5.37 -17.23
C ARG A 209 8.56 -4.19 -16.49
N TYR A 210 8.06 -4.41 -15.28
CA TYR A 210 7.37 -3.40 -14.51
C TYR A 210 8.29 -2.73 -13.49
N GLY A 211 8.14 -1.43 -13.32
CA GLY A 211 8.77 -0.64 -12.28
C GLY A 211 7.79 0.37 -11.72
N MET A 212 7.76 0.54 -10.39
CA MET A 212 7.01 1.60 -9.72
C MET A 212 7.90 2.27 -8.68
N LYS A 213 7.88 3.59 -8.68
CA LYS A 213 8.43 4.42 -7.61
C LYS A 213 7.35 5.34 -7.09
N ARG A 214 7.21 5.39 -5.79
CA ARG A 214 6.27 6.28 -5.12
C ARG A 214 6.97 7.00 -3.98
N LEU A 215 6.76 8.29 -3.91
CA LEU A 215 7.22 9.14 -2.81
C LEU A 215 6.02 9.93 -2.31
N ASP A 216 5.62 9.69 -1.07
CA ASP A 216 4.63 10.46 -0.34
C ASP A 216 5.34 11.28 0.72
N GLY A 217 4.95 12.53 0.89
CA GLY A 217 5.48 13.40 1.91
C GLY A 217 4.40 14.34 2.43
N SER A 218 4.47 14.70 3.70
CA SER A 218 3.64 15.77 4.27
C SER A 218 4.39 16.54 5.32
N ALA A 219 4.07 17.82 5.43
CA ALA A 219 4.49 18.67 6.52
C ALA A 219 3.27 19.45 7.04
N GLU A 220 3.03 19.40 8.35
CA GLU A 220 1.91 20.02 9.00
C GLU A 220 2.39 20.84 10.22
N LEU A 221 1.85 22.05 10.37
CA LEU A 221 2.03 22.89 11.54
C LEU A 221 0.66 23.17 12.15
N LYS A 222 0.50 22.83 13.42
CA LYS A 222 -0.66 23.19 14.25
C LYS A 222 -0.22 24.12 15.34
N VAL A 223 -0.85 25.29 15.42
CA VAL A 223 -0.66 26.24 16.52
C VAL A 223 -1.96 26.32 17.30
N SER A 224 -1.87 26.13 18.61
CA SER A 224 -3.01 26.08 19.52
C SER A 224 -2.90 27.15 20.59
N ARG A 225 -4.03 27.74 20.92
CA ARG A 225 -4.16 28.66 22.07
C ARG A 225 -5.10 28.06 23.11
N PHE A 226 -4.63 27.94 24.34
CA PHE A 226 -5.40 27.45 25.47
C PHE A 226 -6.15 28.63 26.11
N LEU A 227 -7.48 28.57 26.10
CA LEU A 227 -8.37 29.58 26.67
C LEU A 227 -8.95 29.06 27.99
N GLY A 228 -8.21 29.32 29.08
CA GLY A 228 -8.55 28.75 30.38
C GLY A 228 -8.23 27.28 30.50
N ARG A 229 -9.08 26.54 31.25
CA ARG A 229 -8.83 25.08 31.53
C ARG A 229 -9.51 24.14 30.53
N HIS A 230 -10.51 24.66 29.83
CA HIS A 230 -11.44 23.77 29.08
C HIS A 230 -11.47 24.04 27.59
N TYR A 231 -11.03 25.18 27.12
CA TYR A 231 -11.14 25.52 25.70
C TYR A 231 -9.80 25.62 25.01
N THR A 232 -9.72 25.10 23.82
CA THR A 232 -8.54 25.23 22.94
C THR A 232 -9.02 25.63 21.55
N VAL A 233 -8.36 26.61 20.95
CA VAL A 233 -8.56 26.99 19.56
C VAL A 233 -7.26 26.73 18.81
N SER A 234 -7.34 26.15 17.64
CA SER A 234 -6.18 25.75 16.83
C SER A 234 -6.27 26.28 15.41
N LEU A 235 -5.13 26.66 14.85
CA LEU A 235 -4.92 26.92 13.44
C LEU A 235 -3.98 25.84 12.90
N LEU A 236 -4.31 25.31 11.74
CA LEU A 236 -3.54 24.27 11.06
C LEU A 236 -3.13 24.76 9.68
N GLY A 237 -1.91 24.47 9.28
CA GLY A 237 -1.43 24.65 7.92
C GLY A 237 -0.58 23.48 7.54
N GLY A 238 -0.69 23.03 6.29
CA GLY A 238 0.06 21.87 5.83
C GLY A 238 0.29 21.86 4.35
N VAL A 239 1.17 20.97 3.92
CA VAL A 239 1.41 20.64 2.52
C VAL A 239 1.64 19.14 2.40
N GLY A 240 0.92 18.53 1.48
CA GLY A 240 1.16 17.16 1.02
C GLY A 240 1.88 17.16 -0.31
N TYR A 241 2.77 16.21 -0.50
CA TYR A 241 3.47 15.94 -1.75
C TYR A 241 3.30 14.45 -2.09
N MET A 242 2.98 14.13 -3.34
CA MET A 242 2.99 12.76 -3.85
C MET A 242 3.63 12.75 -5.23
N MET A 243 4.58 11.85 -5.43
CA MET A 243 5.09 11.48 -6.74
C MET A 243 4.83 9.99 -6.93
N ARG A 244 4.23 9.62 -8.06
CA ARG A 244 4.08 8.23 -8.49
C ARG A 244 4.56 8.12 -9.92
N GLU A 245 5.49 7.21 -10.14
CA GLU A 245 6.03 6.88 -11.45
C GLU A 245 5.93 5.37 -11.67
N GLU A 246 5.29 5.00 -12.77
CA GLU A 246 5.19 3.61 -13.20
C GLU A 246 5.75 3.48 -14.60
N THR A 247 6.50 2.42 -14.85
CA THR A 247 7.14 2.13 -16.12
C THR A 247 6.88 0.69 -16.54
N TYR A 248 6.72 0.48 -17.85
CA TYR A 248 6.68 -0.85 -18.46
C TYR A 248 7.69 -0.88 -19.63
N LYS A 249 8.79 -1.60 -19.46
CA LYS A 249 10.00 -1.44 -20.27
C LYS A 249 9.87 -1.91 -21.71
N ASP A 250 9.08 -2.92 -21.99
CA ASP A 250 9.00 -3.50 -23.35
C ASP A 250 8.41 -2.56 -24.39
N HIS A 251 7.66 -1.56 -23.94
CA HIS A 251 6.97 -0.60 -24.79
C HIS A 251 7.33 0.84 -24.47
N ASP A 252 8.33 1.06 -23.58
CA ASP A 252 8.70 2.39 -23.08
C ASP A 252 7.50 3.18 -22.51
N TYR A 253 6.55 2.45 -21.89
CA TYR A 253 5.39 3.09 -21.29
C TYR A 253 5.76 3.74 -19.97
N LEU A 254 5.25 4.96 -19.79
CA LEU A 254 5.45 5.77 -18.59
C LEU A 254 4.14 6.42 -18.16
N ILE A 255 3.81 6.25 -16.90
CA ILE A 255 2.83 7.07 -16.19
C ILE A 255 3.54 7.76 -15.03
N ARG A 256 3.48 9.10 -15.01
CA ARG A 256 4.06 9.87 -13.91
C ARG A 256 3.10 10.98 -13.49
N ASN A 257 2.87 11.06 -12.18
CA ASN A 257 2.07 12.12 -11.58
C ASN A 257 2.84 12.70 -10.39
N VAL A 258 2.86 14.02 -10.30
CA VAL A 258 3.34 14.77 -9.15
C VAL A 258 2.20 15.62 -8.64
N LEU A 259 1.86 15.46 -7.37
CA LEU A 259 0.78 16.18 -6.71
C LEU A 259 1.33 17.03 -5.59
N LEU A 260 0.79 18.23 -5.44
CA LEU A 260 1.03 19.10 -4.30
C LEU A 260 -0.33 19.50 -3.71
N THR A 261 -0.50 19.30 -2.41
CA THR A 261 -1.77 19.52 -1.72
C THR A 261 -1.59 20.42 -0.51
N PRO A 262 -1.56 21.76 -0.68
CA PRO A 262 -1.63 22.68 0.43
C PRO A 262 -2.96 22.54 1.17
N SER A 263 -2.93 22.73 2.49
CA SER A 263 -4.11 22.64 3.34
C SER A 263 -4.11 23.71 4.44
N LEU A 264 -5.31 24.18 4.80
CA LEU A 264 -5.54 25.08 5.91
C LEU A 264 -6.72 24.58 6.73
N GLY A 265 -6.68 24.76 8.05
CA GLY A 265 -7.75 24.33 8.91
C GLY A 265 -7.82 25.11 10.21
N ILE A 266 -9.00 25.06 10.82
CA ILE A 266 -9.26 25.60 12.15
C ILE A 266 -9.90 24.52 13.01
N GLY A 267 -9.62 24.54 14.30
CA GLY A 267 -10.21 23.63 15.28
C GLY A 267 -10.59 24.34 16.56
N ALA A 268 -11.65 23.85 17.18
CA ALA A 268 -12.06 24.25 18.52
C ALA A 268 -12.35 23.02 19.36
N ARG A 269 -11.78 22.93 20.55
CA ARG A 269 -11.95 21.80 21.46
C ARG A 269 -12.42 22.30 22.82
N TYR A 270 -13.39 21.60 23.37
CA TYR A 270 -13.81 21.69 24.75
C TYR A 270 -13.42 20.41 25.49
N SER A 271 -12.64 20.52 26.57
CA SER A 271 -12.27 19.43 27.46
C SER A 271 -12.86 19.63 28.85
N GLY A 272 -13.91 18.88 29.17
CA GLY A 272 -14.57 18.88 30.48
C GLY A 272 -14.31 17.59 31.26
N GLU A 273 -14.82 17.51 32.50
CA GLU A 273 -14.67 16.33 33.35
C GLU A 273 -15.45 15.11 32.83
N LYS A 274 -16.57 15.33 32.12
CA LYS A 274 -17.47 14.26 31.68
C LYS A 274 -17.46 14.02 30.19
N PHE A 275 -17.05 15.00 29.40
CA PHE A 275 -16.99 14.86 27.94
C PHE A 275 -15.93 15.78 27.36
N ASP A 276 -15.41 15.37 26.24
CA ASP A 276 -14.44 16.07 25.41
C ASP A 276 -15.06 16.17 24.00
N VAL A 277 -15.08 17.37 23.44
CA VAL A 277 -15.66 17.59 22.09
C VAL A 277 -14.69 18.42 21.27
N GLU A 278 -14.34 17.93 20.10
CA GLU A 278 -13.53 18.66 19.12
C GLU A 278 -14.33 18.87 17.82
N LEU A 279 -14.37 20.11 17.37
CA LEU A 279 -14.86 20.48 16.04
C LEU A 279 -13.68 20.95 15.22
N ARG A 280 -13.48 20.37 14.05
CA ARG A 280 -12.40 20.71 13.13
C ARG A 280 -12.94 20.90 11.72
N GLY A 281 -12.54 21.98 11.07
CA GLY A 281 -12.79 22.22 9.66
C GLY A 281 -11.47 22.38 8.91
N CYS A 282 -11.33 21.70 7.77
CA CYS A 282 -10.14 21.78 6.92
C CYS A 282 -10.54 22.01 5.47
N TRP A 283 -9.76 22.81 4.78
CA TRP A 283 -9.76 22.95 3.34
C TRP A 283 -8.41 22.51 2.77
N SER A 284 -8.42 21.82 1.64
CA SER A 284 -7.22 21.48 0.90
C SER A 284 -7.45 21.62 -0.61
N HIS A 285 -6.41 21.99 -1.32
CA HIS A 285 -6.43 22.14 -2.76
C HIS A 285 -5.31 21.32 -3.39
N ARG A 286 -5.70 20.32 -4.20
CA ARG A 286 -4.76 19.50 -4.94
C ARG A 286 -4.39 20.16 -6.26
N THR A 287 -3.10 20.45 -6.45
CA THR A 287 -2.51 20.87 -7.71
C THR A 287 -1.70 19.74 -8.31
N VAL A 288 -1.52 19.76 -9.63
CA VAL A 288 -0.80 18.75 -10.39
C VAL A 288 0.35 19.42 -11.16
N PRO A 289 1.50 19.65 -10.52
CA PRO A 289 2.65 20.29 -11.16
C PRO A 289 3.18 19.52 -12.37
N GLU A 290 3.11 18.20 -12.34
CA GLU A 290 3.55 17.34 -13.43
C GLU A 290 2.60 16.17 -13.61
N SER A 291 2.21 15.89 -14.85
CA SER A 291 1.43 14.73 -15.22
C SER A 291 1.83 14.29 -16.63
N ARG A 292 2.31 13.04 -16.76
CA ARG A 292 2.77 12.45 -18.02
C ARG A 292 2.12 11.09 -18.20
N TYR A 293 1.55 10.88 -19.38
CA TYR A 293 1.00 9.60 -19.79
C TYR A 293 1.54 9.27 -21.19
N GLU A 294 2.54 8.43 -21.22
CA GLU A 294 3.21 8.00 -22.45
C GLU A 294 2.94 6.50 -22.65
N VAL A 295 1.74 6.20 -23.17
CA VAL A 295 1.32 4.85 -23.49
C VAL A 295 0.86 4.88 -24.94
N GLY A 296 1.63 4.24 -25.83
CA GLY A 296 1.42 4.26 -27.27
C GLY A 296 0.26 3.38 -27.77
N VAL A 297 -0.78 3.20 -26.94
CA VAL A 297 -1.94 2.35 -27.25
C VAL A 297 -3.19 3.20 -27.47
N ASP A 298 -3.95 2.86 -28.49
CA ASP A 298 -5.27 3.44 -28.74
C ASP A 298 -6.26 2.94 -27.67
N LEU A 299 -6.58 3.81 -26.71
CA LEU A 299 -7.43 3.48 -25.56
C LEU A 299 -8.89 3.15 -25.97
N GLU A 300 -9.36 3.67 -27.13
CA GLU A 300 -10.69 3.35 -27.62
C GLU A 300 -10.80 1.89 -28.08
N LYS A 301 -9.68 1.31 -28.52
CA LYS A 301 -9.60 -0.07 -29.00
C LYS A 301 -9.10 -1.08 -27.96
N ASN A 302 -8.49 -0.60 -26.89
CA ASN A 302 -7.88 -1.44 -25.85
C ASN A 302 -8.47 -1.14 -24.48
N THR A 303 -9.56 -1.82 -24.15
CA THR A 303 -10.29 -1.64 -22.90
C THR A 303 -9.47 -2.00 -21.67
N GLU A 304 -8.46 -2.84 -21.81
CA GLU A 304 -7.56 -3.29 -20.75
C GLU A 304 -6.73 -2.13 -20.18
N PHE A 305 -6.35 -1.18 -21.02
CA PHE A 305 -5.62 0.01 -20.59
C PHE A 305 -6.51 1.08 -19.93
N GLN A 306 -7.82 0.95 -19.98
CA GLN A 306 -8.74 1.93 -19.40
C GLN A 306 -8.57 2.07 -17.90
N HIS A 307 -8.24 1.00 -17.18
CA HIS A 307 -7.99 1.06 -15.74
C HIS A 307 -6.75 1.89 -15.41
N ALA A 308 -5.65 1.68 -16.15
CA ALA A 308 -4.43 2.47 -15.99
C ALA A 308 -4.68 3.95 -16.32
N PHE A 309 -5.41 4.22 -17.40
CA PHE A 309 -5.80 5.57 -17.79
C PHE A 309 -6.75 6.23 -16.78
N THR A 310 -7.74 5.50 -16.26
CA THR A 310 -8.66 6.03 -15.24
C THR A 310 -7.91 6.42 -13.97
N THR A 311 -6.96 5.59 -13.53
CA THR A 311 -6.11 5.91 -12.39
C THR A 311 -5.25 7.14 -12.66
N TYR A 312 -4.63 7.23 -13.83
CA TYR A 312 -3.88 8.40 -14.27
C TYR A 312 -4.76 9.65 -14.29
N ALA A 313 -5.93 9.60 -14.91
CA ALA A 313 -6.85 10.72 -15.04
C ALA A 313 -7.33 11.22 -13.67
N TYR A 314 -7.56 10.32 -12.71
CA TYR A 314 -7.89 10.69 -11.34
C TYR A 314 -6.77 11.52 -10.69
N TYR A 315 -5.51 11.11 -10.84
CA TYR A 315 -4.37 11.84 -10.29
C TYR A 315 -4.00 13.08 -11.11
N ALA A 316 -4.32 13.11 -12.40
CA ALA A 316 -4.02 14.25 -13.27
C ALA A 316 -4.97 15.45 -13.07
N ASN A 317 -6.05 15.28 -12.31
CA ASN A 317 -7.02 16.34 -12.05
C ASN A 317 -6.76 17.10 -10.76
N THR A 318 -6.93 18.42 -10.81
CA THR A 318 -7.02 19.26 -9.62
C THR A 318 -8.30 18.94 -8.85
N ALA A 319 -8.26 19.07 -7.53
CA ALA A 319 -9.44 18.84 -6.69
C ALA A 319 -9.41 19.74 -5.45
N GLU A 320 -10.59 20.12 -5.01
CA GLU A 320 -10.80 20.78 -3.72
C GLU A 320 -11.52 19.80 -2.77
N LEU A 321 -11.07 19.76 -1.53
CA LEU A 321 -11.65 18.93 -0.51
C LEU A 321 -11.95 19.80 0.74
N TYR A 322 -13.17 19.71 1.19
CA TYR A 322 -13.63 20.32 2.44
C TYR A 322 -14.00 19.19 3.39
N THR A 323 -13.41 19.19 4.59
CA THR A 323 -13.75 18.21 5.63
C THR A 323 -14.19 18.95 6.89
N ALA A 324 -15.19 18.37 7.56
CA ALA A 324 -15.63 18.80 8.88
C ALA A 324 -15.77 17.54 9.75
N ASP A 325 -15.03 17.51 10.86
CA ASP A 325 -15.01 16.39 11.79
C ASP A 325 -15.56 16.86 13.14
N LEU A 326 -16.40 16.02 13.74
CA LEU A 326 -16.90 16.15 15.11
C LEU A 326 -16.53 14.88 15.86
N THR A 327 -15.73 15.00 16.90
CA THR A 327 -15.27 13.88 17.75
C THR A 327 -15.52 14.14 19.22
#